data_99730ca9fce48b95b8eb10806e0d399e
#
_entry.id   99730ca9fce48b95b8eb10806e0d399e
#
_cell.length_a   1.000
_cell.length_b   1.000
_cell.length_c   1.000
_cell.angle_alpha   90.00
_cell.angle_beta   90.00
_cell.angle_gamma   90.00
#
_symmetry.space_group_name_H-M   'P 1'
#
loop_
_entity.id
_entity.type
_entity.pdbx_description
1 polymer ?
#
loop_
_entity_poly.entity_id
_entity_poly.type
_entity_poly.pdbx_seq_one_letter_code
_entity_poly.pdbx_strand_id
1 'polypeptide(L)'
;MGDSLPGLQARLMSQALRKLTATIQKTNTMVIFINQIRMKSGVMFGSPETTTGGNALKFYASVRLDIRRTGSIKKGDEVIGNETKVKVVKNKVAPPFKTADFDILYGEGISRQGEIIDLGVNARIVDKSGAWYAYNGEKIGQGKDNSREFLKENPELAREIENKVRKALGVRLLADAGKPAAKAGAKPDAKPDAKPEAKANGA
;
A
#
# COMPACT_ATOMS: atom_id res chain seq x y z
N MET A 1 -42.78 4.32 4.21
CA MET A 1 -41.47 4.81 4.68
C MET A 1 -40.97 3.80 5.69
N GLY A 2 -39.96 3.00 5.36
CA GLY A 2 -39.47 1.98 6.27
C GLY A 2 -38.65 2.61 7.40
N ASP A 3 -39.08 2.41 8.61
CA ASP A 3 -38.37 2.79 9.82
C ASP A 3 -36.99 2.11 9.80
N SER A 4 -35.94 2.89 9.55
CA SER A 4 -34.58 2.37 9.65
C SER A 4 -34.25 2.16 11.12
N LEU A 5 -34.36 0.91 11.59
CA LEU A 5 -33.99 0.54 12.94
C LEU A 5 -32.54 0.97 13.20
N PRO A 6 -32.31 1.78 14.27
CA PRO A 6 -30.95 2.20 14.63
C PRO A 6 -30.03 0.98 14.76
N GLY A 7 -28.91 1.01 14.05
CA GLY A 7 -27.92 -0.08 14.09
C GLY A 7 -28.20 -1.29 13.21
N LEU A 8 -29.22 -1.27 12.34
CA LEU A 8 -29.49 -2.38 11.43
C LEU A 8 -28.29 -2.71 10.54
N GLN A 9 -27.66 -1.71 9.95
CA GLN A 9 -26.45 -1.89 9.13
C GLN A 9 -25.29 -2.52 9.94
N ALA A 10 -25.12 -2.14 11.19
CA ALA A 10 -24.08 -2.71 12.05
C ALA A 10 -24.36 -4.17 12.39
N ARG A 11 -25.63 -4.56 12.62
CA ARG A 11 -26.03 -5.94 12.85
C ARG A 11 -25.82 -6.81 11.61
N LEU A 12 -26.27 -6.32 10.43
CA LEU A 12 -26.08 -7.02 9.16
C LEU A 12 -24.59 -7.21 8.84
N MET A 13 -23.78 -6.18 9.02
CA MET A 13 -22.33 -6.25 8.81
C MET A 13 -21.70 -7.30 9.76
N SER A 14 -22.08 -7.33 11.03
CA SER A 14 -21.56 -8.30 12.00
C SER A 14 -21.93 -9.74 11.65
N GLN A 15 -23.15 -9.96 11.15
CA GLN A 15 -23.61 -11.28 10.69
C GLN A 15 -22.89 -11.71 9.41
N ALA A 16 -22.77 -10.79 8.43
CA ALA A 16 -22.09 -11.05 7.18
C ALA A 16 -20.62 -11.42 7.39
N LEU A 17 -19.89 -10.64 8.21
CA LEU A 17 -18.47 -10.87 8.49
C LEU A 17 -18.22 -12.22 9.17
N ARG A 18 -19.11 -12.64 10.09
CA ARG A 18 -19.02 -13.98 10.70
C ARG A 18 -19.11 -15.10 9.67
N LYS A 19 -20.06 -15.01 8.73
CA LYS A 19 -20.24 -16.01 7.66
C LYS A 19 -19.07 -15.96 6.67
N LEU A 20 -18.66 -14.76 6.26
CA LEU A 20 -17.59 -14.57 5.29
C LEU A 20 -16.23 -15.08 5.80
N THR A 21 -15.91 -14.92 7.08
CA THR A 21 -14.60 -15.31 7.63
C THR A 21 -14.30 -16.79 7.38
N ALA A 22 -15.27 -17.68 7.63
CA ALA A 22 -15.09 -19.11 7.41
C ALA A 22 -14.90 -19.46 5.92
N THR A 23 -15.65 -18.79 5.04
CA THR A 23 -15.57 -18.99 3.60
C THR A 23 -14.25 -18.47 3.03
N ILE A 24 -13.86 -17.25 3.41
CA ILE A 24 -12.61 -16.60 2.99
C ILE A 24 -11.40 -17.47 3.36
N GLN A 25 -11.38 -18.03 4.58
CA GLN A 25 -10.31 -18.89 5.04
C GLN A 25 -10.20 -20.19 4.21
N LYS A 26 -11.36 -20.82 3.88
CA LYS A 26 -11.39 -22.05 3.09
C LYS A 26 -10.97 -21.83 1.64
N THR A 27 -11.32 -20.68 1.06
CA THR A 27 -11.10 -20.39 -0.37
C THR A 27 -9.81 -19.64 -0.64
N ASN A 28 -9.02 -19.28 0.39
CA ASN A 28 -7.83 -18.45 0.27
C ASN A 28 -8.09 -17.14 -0.51
N THR A 29 -9.27 -16.54 -0.29
CA THR A 29 -9.72 -15.35 -1.02
C THR A 29 -9.36 -14.10 -0.24
N MET A 30 -8.87 -13.05 -0.93
CA MET A 30 -8.73 -11.71 -0.36
C MET A 30 -10.00 -10.90 -0.61
N VAL A 31 -10.54 -10.30 0.45
CA VAL A 31 -11.72 -9.42 0.37
C VAL A 31 -11.32 -8.00 0.75
N ILE A 32 -11.65 -7.04 -0.12
CA ILE A 32 -11.39 -5.62 0.08
C ILE A 32 -12.71 -4.89 0.29
N PHE A 33 -12.86 -4.25 1.44
CA PHE A 33 -14.01 -3.39 1.75
C PHE A 33 -13.64 -1.93 1.50
N ILE A 34 -14.42 -1.26 0.66
CA ILE A 34 -14.31 0.17 0.39
C ILE A 34 -15.39 0.90 1.19
N ASN A 35 -14.96 1.75 2.12
CA ASN A 35 -15.86 2.49 3.00
C ASN A 35 -15.66 4.00 2.87
N GLN A 36 -16.75 4.74 2.98
CA GLN A 36 -16.72 6.19 3.12
C GLN A 36 -16.56 6.60 4.59
N ILE A 37 -15.86 7.73 4.79
CA ILE A 37 -15.77 8.38 6.10
C ILE A 37 -17.04 9.18 6.34
N ARG A 38 -17.57 9.08 7.55
CA ARG A 38 -18.70 9.84 8.05
C ARG A 38 -18.29 10.59 9.31
N MET A 39 -18.90 11.74 9.52
CA MET A 39 -18.72 12.52 10.74
C MET A 39 -19.80 12.16 11.74
N LYS A 40 -19.41 11.85 12.97
CA LYS A 40 -20.32 11.68 14.11
C LYS A 40 -20.63 13.04 14.70
N SER A 41 -21.91 13.39 14.82
CA SER A 41 -22.34 14.57 15.55
C SER A 41 -22.17 14.37 17.07
N GLY A 42 -21.88 15.46 17.81
CA GLY A 42 -21.83 15.44 19.28
C GLY A 42 -20.58 14.82 19.90
N VAL A 43 -19.50 14.61 19.14
CA VAL A 43 -18.22 14.16 19.70
C VAL A 43 -17.43 15.36 20.21
N MET A 44 -17.34 15.53 21.53
CA MET A 44 -16.58 16.61 22.16
C MET A 44 -15.08 16.30 22.27
N PHE A 45 -14.69 15.02 22.36
CA PHE A 45 -13.31 14.59 22.50
C PHE A 45 -12.98 13.45 21.54
N GLY A 46 -11.77 13.45 20.98
CA GLY A 46 -11.29 12.47 20.02
C GLY A 46 -11.69 12.78 18.58
N SER A 47 -11.46 11.82 17.65
CA SER A 47 -11.81 12.00 16.24
C SER A 47 -13.31 11.74 16.02
N PRO A 48 -14.04 12.70 15.43
CA PRO A 48 -15.46 12.50 15.09
C PRO A 48 -15.64 11.58 13.87
N GLU A 49 -14.55 11.20 13.19
CA GLU A 49 -14.60 10.38 11.99
C GLU A 49 -14.96 8.93 12.30
N THR A 50 -15.89 8.39 11.54
CA THR A 50 -16.31 7.00 11.62
C THR A 50 -16.57 6.43 10.23
N THR A 51 -16.70 5.12 10.14
CA THR A 51 -17.09 4.42 8.92
C THR A 51 -18.50 3.87 9.06
N THR A 52 -19.19 3.67 7.94
CA THR A 52 -20.51 3.02 7.90
C THR A 52 -20.41 1.53 8.33
N GLY A 53 -21.52 0.93 8.79
CA GLY A 53 -21.58 -0.49 9.13
C GLY A 53 -21.08 -0.84 10.53
N GLY A 54 -20.91 0.16 11.42
CA GLY A 54 -20.53 -0.05 12.82
C GLY A 54 -19.06 -0.43 13.01
N ASN A 55 -18.75 -1.05 14.16
CA ASN A 55 -17.36 -1.35 14.53
C ASN A 55 -16.87 -2.74 14.09
N ALA A 56 -17.76 -3.64 13.66
CA ALA A 56 -17.40 -5.03 13.36
C ALA A 56 -16.24 -5.14 12.39
N LEU A 57 -16.29 -4.41 11.27
CA LEU A 57 -15.23 -4.41 10.26
C LEU A 57 -13.87 -3.98 10.81
N LYS A 58 -13.84 -3.06 11.77
CA LYS A 58 -12.59 -2.61 12.42
C LYS A 58 -11.89 -3.75 13.15
N PHE A 59 -12.64 -4.70 13.72
CA PHE A 59 -12.10 -5.88 14.40
C PHE A 59 -11.70 -6.98 13.42
N TYR A 60 -12.57 -7.29 12.46
CA TYR A 60 -12.35 -8.38 11.50
C TYR A 60 -11.20 -8.08 10.53
N ALA A 61 -11.06 -6.84 10.04
CA ALA A 61 -10.02 -6.49 9.08
C ALA A 61 -8.60 -6.78 9.61
N SER A 62 -7.79 -7.43 8.77
CA SER A 62 -6.37 -7.66 9.03
C SER A 62 -5.54 -6.41 8.76
N VAL A 63 -5.87 -5.68 7.69
CA VAL A 63 -5.24 -4.42 7.32
C VAL A 63 -6.32 -3.36 7.15
N ARG A 64 -6.05 -2.14 7.61
CA ARG A 64 -6.90 -0.96 7.37
C ARG A 64 -6.04 0.19 6.88
N LEU A 65 -6.46 0.74 5.77
CA LEU A 65 -5.82 1.88 5.12
C LEU A 65 -6.77 3.09 5.20
N ASP A 66 -6.23 4.22 5.58
CA ASP A 66 -6.90 5.52 5.49
C ASP A 66 -6.31 6.26 4.30
N ILE A 67 -7.15 6.57 3.31
CA ILE A 67 -6.77 7.20 2.05
C ILE A 67 -7.33 8.61 2.03
N ARG A 68 -6.46 9.61 1.85
CA ARG A 68 -6.82 11.03 1.83
C ARG A 68 -6.25 11.71 0.60
N ARG A 69 -7.08 12.53 -0.04
CA ARG A 69 -6.60 13.52 -0.99
C ARG A 69 -5.94 14.65 -0.21
N THR A 70 -4.71 15.01 -0.57
CA THR A 70 -3.95 16.10 0.05
C THR A 70 -3.88 17.34 -0.85
N GLY A 71 -3.93 17.15 -2.16
CA GLY A 71 -3.86 18.23 -3.13
C GLY A 71 -4.47 17.86 -4.48
N SER A 72 -4.40 18.79 -5.41
CA SER A 72 -4.77 18.61 -6.81
C SER A 72 -3.57 18.84 -7.69
N ILE A 73 -3.36 17.97 -8.65
CA ILE A 73 -2.33 18.12 -9.68
C ILE A 73 -2.95 18.87 -10.85
N LYS A 74 -2.33 19.98 -11.23
CA LYS A 74 -2.79 20.82 -12.32
C LYS A 74 -1.78 20.87 -13.46
N LYS A 75 -2.27 20.92 -14.69
CA LYS A 75 -1.49 21.23 -15.88
C LYS A 75 -2.11 22.48 -16.52
N GLY A 76 -1.47 23.64 -16.32
CA GLY A 76 -2.13 24.93 -16.57
C GLY A 76 -3.34 25.11 -15.63
N ASP A 77 -4.51 25.38 -16.18
CA ASP A 77 -5.75 25.56 -15.41
C ASP A 77 -6.54 24.24 -15.20
N GLU A 78 -6.17 23.18 -15.88
CA GLU A 78 -6.85 21.89 -15.82
C GLU A 78 -6.34 21.02 -14.66
N VAL A 79 -7.29 20.43 -13.90
CA VAL A 79 -6.97 19.45 -12.85
C VAL A 79 -6.83 18.08 -13.49
N ILE A 80 -5.62 17.55 -13.56
CA ILE A 80 -5.29 16.27 -14.19
C ILE A 80 -5.16 15.11 -13.21
N GLY A 81 -5.17 15.39 -11.90
CA GLY A 81 -4.99 14.34 -10.90
C GLY A 81 -5.09 14.85 -9.46
N ASN A 82 -4.84 13.96 -8.53
CA ASN A 82 -4.83 14.23 -7.11
C ASN A 82 -3.55 13.73 -6.46
N GLU A 83 -2.98 14.55 -5.58
CA GLU A 83 -2.02 14.10 -4.59
C GLU A 83 -2.75 13.31 -3.51
N THR A 84 -2.24 12.15 -3.17
CA THR A 84 -2.91 11.22 -2.27
C THR A 84 -1.97 10.73 -1.20
N LYS A 85 -2.45 10.72 0.04
CA LYS A 85 -1.76 10.14 1.19
C LYS A 85 -2.51 8.91 1.69
N VAL A 86 -1.81 7.80 1.86
CA VAL A 86 -2.31 6.58 2.47
C VAL A 86 -1.61 6.35 3.79
N LYS A 87 -2.39 6.13 4.85
CA LYS A 87 -1.89 5.76 6.17
C LYS A 87 -2.36 4.37 6.54
N VAL A 88 -1.44 3.51 6.95
CA VAL A 88 -1.76 2.19 7.49
C VAL A 88 -2.19 2.34 8.95
N VAL A 89 -3.50 2.36 9.20
CA VAL A 89 -4.04 2.59 10.56
C VAL A 89 -4.17 1.31 11.39
N LYS A 90 -4.15 0.15 10.73
CA LYS A 90 -4.10 -1.17 11.36
C LYS A 90 -3.41 -2.16 10.45
N ASN A 91 -2.53 -2.98 11.00
CA ASN A 91 -1.91 -4.08 10.28
C ASN A 91 -1.61 -5.22 11.28
N LYS A 92 -2.10 -6.43 10.98
CA LYS A 92 -1.85 -7.64 11.78
C LYS A 92 -0.70 -8.48 11.24
N VAL A 93 -0.22 -8.19 10.03
CA VAL A 93 0.79 -9.01 9.33
C VAL A 93 2.15 -8.31 9.16
N ALA A 94 2.22 -7.01 9.47
CA ALA A 94 3.44 -6.20 9.45
C ALA A 94 3.30 -4.99 10.39
N PRO A 95 4.38 -4.24 10.72
CA PRO A 95 4.30 -3.02 11.52
C PRO A 95 3.33 -1.99 10.90
N PRO A 96 2.36 -1.49 11.68
CA PRO A 96 1.40 -0.48 11.22
C PRO A 96 1.99 0.94 11.24
N PHE A 97 1.14 1.94 10.96
CA PHE A 97 1.39 3.39 11.05
C PHE A 97 2.37 3.97 10.01
N LYS A 98 2.78 3.18 9.02
CA LYS A 98 3.50 3.70 7.86
C LYS A 98 2.56 4.54 6.99
N THR A 99 3.14 5.54 6.32
CA THR A 99 2.46 6.40 5.34
C THR A 99 3.16 6.28 4.00
N ALA A 100 2.37 6.45 2.94
CA ALA A 100 2.85 6.61 1.58
C ALA A 100 2.11 7.78 0.94
N ASP A 101 2.84 8.65 0.27
CA ASP A 101 2.29 9.75 -0.51
C ASP A 101 2.57 9.46 -1.99
N PHE A 102 1.56 9.61 -2.86
CA PHE A 102 1.68 9.37 -4.29
C PHE A 102 0.61 10.13 -5.09
N ASP A 103 0.87 10.26 -6.39
CA ASP A 103 0.00 10.93 -7.33
C ASP A 103 -0.95 9.93 -8.01
N ILE A 104 -2.23 10.30 -8.11
CA ILE A 104 -3.22 9.59 -8.93
C ILE A 104 -3.60 10.50 -10.09
N LEU A 105 -3.32 10.08 -11.31
CA LEU A 105 -3.69 10.78 -12.54
C LEU A 105 -5.02 10.26 -13.07
N TYR A 106 -5.86 11.15 -13.55
CA TYR A 106 -7.14 10.77 -14.11
C TYR A 106 -6.96 9.99 -15.41
N GLY A 107 -7.65 8.87 -15.53
CA GLY A 107 -7.53 7.95 -16.67
C GLY A 107 -6.31 7.01 -16.65
N GLU A 108 -5.25 7.34 -15.90
CA GLU A 108 -4.03 6.52 -15.82
C GLU A 108 -3.90 5.73 -14.51
N GLY A 109 -4.37 6.31 -13.39
CA GLY A 109 -4.21 5.74 -12.06
C GLY A 109 -2.95 6.24 -11.34
N ILE A 110 -2.31 5.37 -10.54
CA ILE A 110 -1.11 5.74 -9.77
C ILE A 110 0.05 6.04 -10.71
N SER A 111 0.64 7.24 -10.56
CA SER A 111 1.77 7.71 -11.38
C SER A 111 3.09 7.08 -10.93
N ARG A 112 3.41 5.89 -11.44
CA ARG A 112 4.66 5.19 -11.11
C ARG A 112 5.91 6.01 -11.47
N GLN A 113 5.91 6.66 -12.62
CA GLN A 113 7.04 7.51 -13.05
C GLN A 113 7.20 8.73 -12.14
N GLY A 114 6.09 9.32 -11.69
CA GLY A 114 6.11 10.39 -10.69
C GLY A 114 6.77 9.96 -9.38
N GLU A 115 6.41 8.76 -8.89
CA GLU A 115 7.03 8.16 -7.71
C GLU A 115 8.54 7.92 -7.88
N ILE A 116 8.96 7.38 -9.04
CA ILE A 116 10.38 7.15 -9.35
C ILE A 116 11.16 8.46 -9.28
N ILE A 117 10.60 9.55 -9.81
CA ILE A 117 11.24 10.88 -9.78
C ILE A 117 11.34 11.40 -8.35
N ASP A 118 10.23 11.40 -7.59
CA ASP A 118 10.20 11.96 -6.23
C ASP A 118 11.11 11.19 -5.28
N LEU A 119 11.02 9.86 -5.31
CA LEU A 119 11.89 9.00 -4.50
C LEU A 119 13.35 9.06 -4.97
N GLY A 120 13.57 9.22 -6.28
CA GLY A 120 14.90 9.40 -6.86
C GLY A 120 15.56 10.69 -6.38
N VAL A 121 14.83 11.80 -6.34
CA VAL A 121 15.30 13.08 -5.78
C VAL A 121 15.58 12.96 -4.29
N ASN A 122 14.67 12.35 -3.52
CA ASN A 122 14.83 12.14 -2.09
C ASN A 122 16.06 11.26 -1.77
N ALA A 123 16.33 10.26 -2.61
CA ALA A 123 17.49 9.38 -2.47
C ALA A 123 18.78 9.96 -3.11
N ARG A 124 18.75 11.18 -3.67
CA ARG A 124 19.86 11.82 -4.39
C ARG A 124 20.40 10.98 -5.57
N ILE A 125 19.53 10.26 -6.22
CA ILE A 125 19.79 9.46 -7.43
C ILE A 125 19.44 10.29 -8.66
N VAL A 126 18.36 11.08 -8.56
CA VAL A 126 17.95 12.07 -9.56
C VAL A 126 18.28 13.45 -9.02
N ASP A 127 18.99 14.24 -9.79
CA ASP A 127 19.33 15.61 -9.44
C ASP A 127 18.17 16.54 -9.79
N LYS A 128 17.85 17.47 -8.87
CA LYS A 128 16.86 18.52 -9.10
C LYS A 128 17.53 19.88 -8.93
N SER A 129 17.58 20.66 -10.01
CA SER A 129 18.09 22.02 -10.02
C SER A 129 17.00 22.99 -10.53
N GLY A 130 16.38 23.73 -9.59
CA GLY A 130 15.20 24.53 -9.89
C GLY A 130 14.06 23.68 -10.46
N ALA A 131 13.64 23.99 -11.69
CA ALA A 131 12.60 23.23 -12.40
C ALA A 131 13.17 22.02 -13.18
N TRP A 132 14.49 21.86 -13.29
CA TRP A 132 15.10 20.80 -14.09
C TRP A 132 15.40 19.55 -13.27
N TYR A 133 15.12 18.43 -13.87
CA TYR A 133 15.50 17.10 -13.39
C TYR A 133 16.60 16.53 -14.28
N ALA A 134 17.61 15.91 -13.67
CA ALA A 134 18.72 15.29 -14.38
C ALA A 134 19.08 13.93 -13.76
N TYR A 135 19.63 13.06 -14.57
CA TYR A 135 20.11 11.76 -14.14
C TYR A 135 21.46 11.47 -14.83
N ASN A 136 22.48 11.12 -14.03
CA ASN A 136 23.87 10.96 -14.50
C ASN A 136 24.41 12.16 -15.32
N GLY A 137 23.98 13.38 -15.00
CA GLY A 137 24.36 14.60 -15.71
C GLY A 137 23.51 14.93 -16.95
N GLU A 138 22.66 14.02 -17.41
CA GLU A 138 21.75 14.25 -18.52
C GLU A 138 20.38 14.78 -18.04
N LYS A 139 19.86 15.79 -18.73
CA LYS A 139 18.55 16.37 -18.42
C LYS A 139 17.44 15.41 -18.85
N ILE A 140 16.55 15.02 -17.92
CA ILE A 140 15.40 14.18 -18.19
C ILE A 140 14.09 14.96 -18.36
N GLY A 141 14.05 16.24 -17.98
CA GLY A 141 12.90 17.09 -18.21
C GLY A 141 12.90 18.38 -17.40
N GLN A 142 12.14 19.36 -17.88
CA GLN A 142 11.80 20.56 -17.15
C GLN A 142 10.41 20.42 -16.55
N GLY A 143 10.32 20.41 -15.22
CA GLY A 143 9.10 20.10 -14.49
C GLY A 143 8.83 18.60 -14.36
N LYS A 144 8.01 18.24 -13.37
CA LYS A 144 7.69 16.85 -13.05
C LYS A 144 6.92 16.16 -14.19
N ASP A 145 6.05 16.90 -14.89
CA ASP A 145 5.24 16.36 -15.97
C ASP A 145 6.08 15.91 -17.17
N ASN A 146 6.98 16.79 -17.66
CA ASN A 146 7.85 16.44 -18.76
C ASN A 146 8.82 15.31 -18.40
N SER A 147 9.29 15.28 -17.15
CA SER A 147 10.15 14.20 -16.68
C SER A 147 9.39 12.86 -16.59
N ARG A 148 8.09 12.88 -16.23
CA ARG A 148 7.22 11.68 -16.26
C ARG A 148 7.06 11.14 -17.67
N GLU A 149 6.73 12.02 -18.64
CA GLU A 149 6.59 11.60 -20.04
C GLU A 149 7.91 11.04 -20.58
N PHE A 150 9.04 11.71 -20.31
CA PHE A 150 10.35 11.19 -20.69
C PHE A 150 10.61 9.78 -20.13
N LEU A 151 10.28 9.52 -18.87
CA LEU A 151 10.44 8.19 -18.27
C LEU A 151 9.43 7.16 -18.80
N LYS A 152 8.26 7.58 -19.31
CA LYS A 152 7.34 6.69 -20.02
C LYS A 152 7.90 6.25 -21.37
N GLU A 153 8.53 7.17 -22.09
CA GLU A 153 9.18 6.91 -23.38
C GLU A 153 10.47 6.10 -23.23
N ASN A 154 11.13 6.18 -22.07
CA ASN A 154 12.39 5.49 -21.77
C ASN A 154 12.23 4.50 -20.60
N PRO A 155 11.54 3.36 -20.79
CA PRO A 155 11.21 2.42 -19.73
C PRO A 155 12.43 1.72 -19.12
N GLU A 156 13.52 1.55 -19.89
CA GLU A 156 14.76 0.97 -19.37
C GLU A 156 15.45 1.89 -18.38
N LEU A 157 15.52 3.19 -18.70
CA LEU A 157 16.06 4.21 -17.80
C LEU A 157 15.21 4.34 -16.53
N ALA A 158 13.87 4.36 -16.67
CA ALA A 158 12.95 4.38 -15.55
C ALA A 158 13.18 3.19 -14.61
N ARG A 159 13.42 2.00 -15.18
CA ARG A 159 13.71 0.78 -14.43
C ARG A 159 15.07 0.83 -13.72
N GLU A 160 16.08 1.38 -14.37
CA GLU A 160 17.41 1.57 -13.79
C GLU A 160 17.31 2.48 -12.55
N ILE A 161 16.68 3.65 -12.69
CA ILE A 161 16.46 4.60 -11.60
C ILE A 161 15.65 3.93 -10.48
N GLU A 162 14.56 3.24 -10.81
CA GLU A 162 13.74 2.54 -9.83
C GLU A 162 14.54 1.49 -9.05
N ASN A 163 15.39 0.71 -9.70
CA ASN A 163 16.22 -0.28 -9.02
C ASN A 163 17.25 0.37 -8.10
N LYS A 164 17.83 1.51 -8.49
CA LYS A 164 18.73 2.28 -7.60
C LYS A 164 17.97 2.81 -6.37
N VAL A 165 16.76 3.35 -6.58
CA VAL A 165 15.88 3.81 -5.50
C VAL A 165 15.51 2.65 -4.57
N ARG A 166 15.11 1.50 -5.11
CA ARG A 166 14.78 0.30 -4.33
C ARG A 166 15.97 -0.17 -3.50
N LYS A 167 17.17 -0.15 -4.07
CA LYS A 167 18.42 -0.48 -3.35
C LYS A 167 18.67 0.48 -2.21
N ALA A 168 18.51 1.78 -2.43
CA ALA A 168 18.69 2.81 -1.39
C ALA A 168 17.68 2.68 -0.26
N LEU A 169 16.44 2.25 -0.57
CA LEU A 169 15.37 2.02 0.40
C LEU A 169 15.40 0.62 1.05
N GLY A 170 16.35 -0.25 0.69
CA GLY A 170 16.42 -1.63 1.19
C GLY A 170 15.25 -2.50 0.75
N VAL A 171 14.60 -2.18 -0.38
CA VAL A 171 13.46 -2.91 -0.94
C VAL A 171 13.95 -3.87 -2.02
N ARG A 172 13.23 -4.99 -2.21
CA ARG A 172 13.55 -5.98 -3.25
C ARG A 172 13.62 -5.32 -4.64
N LEU A 173 14.69 -5.60 -5.37
CA LEU A 173 14.86 -5.14 -6.75
C LEU A 173 13.82 -5.77 -7.68
N LEU A 174 13.51 -5.07 -8.77
CA LEU A 174 12.73 -5.66 -9.87
C LEU A 174 13.58 -6.73 -10.53
N ALA A 175 13.05 -7.93 -10.67
CA ALA A 175 13.70 -9.00 -11.42
C ALA A 175 13.82 -8.58 -12.90
N ASP A 176 14.93 -8.95 -13.53
CA ASP A 176 15.10 -8.72 -14.96
C ASP A 176 13.96 -9.38 -15.75
N ALA A 177 13.44 -8.68 -16.75
CA ALA A 177 12.32 -9.12 -17.57
C ALA A 177 12.72 -10.30 -18.48
N GLY A 178 13.05 -11.43 -17.89
CA GLY A 178 13.52 -12.63 -18.59
C GLY A 178 13.77 -13.82 -17.64
N LYS A 179 13.79 -13.61 -16.33
CA LYS A 179 13.87 -14.74 -15.38
C LYS A 179 12.54 -14.90 -14.64
N PRO A 180 11.88 -16.07 -14.71
CA PRO A 180 10.72 -16.35 -13.90
C PRO A 180 11.10 -16.20 -12.42
N ALA A 181 10.26 -15.52 -11.65
CA ALA A 181 10.47 -15.29 -10.23
C ALA A 181 10.72 -16.64 -9.54
N ALA A 182 11.92 -16.84 -9.03
CA ALA A 182 12.20 -17.98 -8.16
C ALA A 182 11.24 -17.91 -6.97
N LYS A 183 10.45 -18.96 -6.79
CA LYS A 183 9.53 -19.13 -5.67
C LYS A 183 10.31 -18.86 -4.39
N ALA A 184 9.86 -17.88 -3.62
CA ALA A 184 10.42 -17.56 -2.31
C ALA A 184 10.44 -18.82 -1.45
N GLY A 185 11.62 -19.15 -0.96
CA GLY A 185 12.02 -20.40 -0.40
C GLY A 185 11.10 -21.02 0.64
N ALA A 186 10.88 -22.30 0.48
CA ALA A 186 10.51 -23.20 1.55
C ALA A 186 11.54 -23.06 2.69
N LYS A 187 11.05 -22.92 3.92
CA LYS A 187 11.87 -23.06 5.13
C LYS A 187 12.54 -24.43 5.10
N PRO A 188 13.82 -24.54 5.50
CA PRO A 188 14.40 -25.84 5.71
C PRO A 188 13.68 -26.54 6.87
N ASP A 189 13.24 -27.77 6.60
CA ASP A 189 12.66 -28.66 7.59
C ASP A 189 13.61 -28.82 8.78
N ALA A 190 13.13 -28.49 9.97
CA ALA A 190 13.78 -28.86 11.22
C ALA A 190 13.73 -30.38 11.36
N LYS A 191 14.89 -31.02 11.45
CA LYS A 191 15.04 -32.44 11.81
C LYS A 191 14.38 -32.68 13.17
N PRO A 192 13.63 -33.77 13.34
CA PRO A 192 13.15 -34.16 14.66
C PRO A 192 14.33 -34.63 15.51
N ASP A 193 14.50 -34.01 16.68
CA ASP A 193 15.45 -34.42 17.69
C ASP A 193 15.16 -35.84 18.16
N ALA A 194 16.19 -36.66 18.14
CA ALA A 194 16.19 -38.04 18.65
C ALA A 194 15.95 -38.05 20.17
N LYS A 195 14.98 -38.87 20.61
CA LYS A 195 14.73 -39.22 22.00
C LYS A 195 15.97 -39.86 22.60
N PRO A 196 16.39 -39.48 23.80
CA PRO A 196 17.38 -40.29 24.54
C PRO A 196 16.73 -41.54 25.10
N GLU A 197 17.34 -42.69 24.81
CA GLU A 197 17.01 -43.99 25.41
C GLU A 197 17.27 -43.99 26.93
N ALA A 198 16.24 -44.37 27.67
CA ALA A 198 16.37 -44.66 29.10
C ALA A 198 17.10 -45.97 29.29
N LYS A 199 18.28 -45.92 29.88
CA LYS A 199 18.98 -47.13 30.40
C LYS A 199 18.23 -47.64 31.63
N ALA A 200 17.70 -48.83 31.50
CA ALA A 200 17.33 -49.69 32.66
C ALA A 200 18.59 -50.15 33.33
N ASN A 201 18.74 -49.87 34.63
CA ASN A 201 19.63 -50.62 35.51
C ASN A 201 18.76 -51.34 36.53
N GLY A 202 18.87 -52.67 36.48
CA GLY A 202 18.38 -53.55 37.52
C GLY A 202 19.41 -53.64 38.65
N ALA A 203 18.92 -53.77 39.80
CA ALA A 203 19.28 -54.67 40.92
C ALA A 203 18.26 -54.48 42.04
#